data_4cfa88559f585620ec54a1ab920dfbde
#
_entry.id   4cfa88559f585620ec54a1ab920dfbde
#
_cell.length_a   1.000
_cell.length_b   1.000
_cell.length_c   1.000
_cell.angle_alpha   90.00
_cell.angle_beta   90.00
_cell.angle_gamma   90.00
#
_symmetry.space_group_name_H-M   'P 1'
#
loop_
_entity.id
_entity.type
_entity.pdbx_description
1 polymer ?
#
loop_
_entity_poly.entity_id
_entity_poly.type
_entity_poly.pdbx_seq_one_letter_code
_entity_poly.pdbx_strand_id
1 'polypeptide(L)'
;MTRALLATVLAVAFAVTALGLRTAVHLRRYGDRGWRVSHSSWSGPAARAHGLLVMAGILLCAAPLAALAISGHPAQPGGVGGVESLASEDTTAATVSLAAGLLLAALGTGVTVVAQLQMGRSWRIGLDPTERTALVTGGLFSVVRNPIYSGMGMFALGQALLVPNLLALAALVLGLAGLEVQVRSVEEPHLLHTHGEAYRRWASTAGRFVPGLGGLRS
;
A
#
# COMPACT_ATOMS: atom_id res chain seq x y z
N MET A 1 -7.82 12.73 -20.18
CA MET A 1 -8.31 11.35 -20.41
C MET A 1 -7.20 10.30 -20.25
N THR A 2 -6.07 10.45 -20.90
CA THR A 2 -4.99 9.44 -20.94
C THR A 2 -4.40 9.09 -19.55
N ARG A 3 -4.16 10.07 -18.65
CA ARG A 3 -3.57 9.84 -17.32
C ARG A 3 -4.48 9.03 -16.40
N ALA A 4 -5.78 9.35 -16.37
CA ALA A 4 -6.75 8.64 -15.56
C ALA A 4 -6.93 7.19 -16.02
N LEU A 5 -6.91 6.94 -17.34
CA LEU A 5 -6.92 5.60 -17.89
C LEU A 5 -5.66 4.82 -17.50
N LEU A 6 -4.48 5.43 -17.61
CA LEU A 6 -3.21 4.82 -17.18
C LEU A 6 -3.26 4.49 -15.67
N ALA A 7 -3.72 5.40 -14.85
CA ALA A 7 -3.87 5.18 -13.41
C ALA A 7 -4.80 4.00 -13.11
N THR A 8 -5.94 3.91 -13.80
CA THR A 8 -6.88 2.78 -13.66
C THR A 8 -6.22 1.46 -14.06
N VAL A 9 -5.54 1.42 -15.22
CA VAL A 9 -4.84 0.20 -15.69
C VAL A 9 -3.78 -0.23 -14.70
N LEU A 10 -2.98 0.71 -14.17
CA LEU A 10 -1.95 0.39 -13.17
C LEU A 10 -2.56 -0.08 -11.85
N ALA A 11 -3.68 0.48 -11.40
CA ALA A 11 -4.38 0.03 -10.20
C ALA A 11 -4.90 -1.40 -10.36
N VAL A 12 -5.50 -1.72 -11.49
CA VAL A 12 -5.94 -3.09 -11.81
C VAL A 12 -4.74 -4.04 -11.89
N ALA A 13 -3.67 -3.65 -12.58
CA ALA A 13 -2.46 -4.46 -12.70
C ALA A 13 -1.83 -4.72 -11.32
N PHE A 14 -1.77 -3.72 -10.45
CA PHE A 14 -1.30 -3.87 -9.07
C PHE A 14 -2.18 -4.86 -8.29
N ALA A 15 -3.49 -4.70 -8.33
CA ALA A 15 -4.42 -5.61 -7.64
C ALA A 15 -4.29 -7.06 -8.14
N VAL A 16 -4.21 -7.24 -9.46
CA VAL A 16 -4.04 -8.57 -10.06
C VAL A 16 -2.70 -9.20 -9.66
N THR A 17 -1.60 -8.45 -9.69
CA THR A 17 -0.27 -8.99 -9.37
C THR A 17 -0.06 -9.18 -7.87
N ALA A 18 -0.35 -8.17 -7.06
CA ALA A 18 -0.07 -8.18 -5.63
C ALA A 18 -1.06 -9.01 -4.81
N LEU A 19 -2.31 -9.13 -5.25
CA LEU A 19 -3.34 -9.89 -4.54
C LEU A 19 -3.71 -11.18 -5.28
N GLY A 20 -4.12 -11.08 -6.53
CA GLY A 20 -4.65 -12.21 -7.30
C GLY A 20 -3.58 -13.25 -7.61
N LEU A 21 -2.53 -12.86 -8.34
CA LEU A 21 -1.48 -13.80 -8.75
C LEU A 21 -0.71 -14.32 -7.53
N ARG A 22 -0.43 -13.46 -6.55
CA ARG A 22 0.26 -13.89 -5.32
C ARG A 22 -0.55 -14.92 -4.54
N THR A 23 -1.86 -14.72 -4.36
CA THR A 23 -2.76 -15.69 -3.73
C THR A 23 -2.78 -17.00 -4.51
N ALA A 24 -2.87 -16.96 -5.84
CA ALA A 24 -2.87 -18.15 -6.69
C ALA A 24 -1.55 -18.94 -6.60
N VAL A 25 -0.42 -18.26 -6.61
CA VAL A 25 0.91 -18.88 -6.44
C VAL A 25 1.04 -19.49 -5.05
N HIS A 26 0.56 -18.79 -4.00
CA HIS A 26 0.63 -19.29 -2.63
C HIS A 26 -0.22 -20.56 -2.46
N LEU A 27 -1.43 -20.54 -2.99
CA LEU A 27 -2.33 -21.70 -3.00
C LEU A 27 -1.70 -22.90 -3.71
N ARG A 28 -1.13 -22.69 -4.92
CA ARG A 28 -0.49 -23.77 -5.69
C ARG A 28 0.74 -24.35 -5.00
N ARG A 29 1.56 -23.52 -4.34
CA ARG A 29 2.82 -23.97 -3.71
C ARG A 29 2.64 -24.55 -2.32
N TYR A 30 1.66 -24.04 -1.54
CA TYR A 30 1.55 -24.35 -0.12
C TYR A 30 0.18 -24.92 0.29
N GLY A 31 -0.77 -25.01 -0.65
CA GLY A 31 -2.13 -25.53 -0.39
C GLY A 31 -3.00 -24.57 0.43
N ASP A 32 -2.57 -23.32 0.60
CA ASP A 32 -3.20 -22.31 1.44
C ASP A 32 -3.31 -20.97 0.68
N ARG A 33 -4.43 -20.25 0.86
CA ARG A 33 -4.65 -18.93 0.24
C ARG A 33 -3.88 -17.79 0.90
N GLY A 34 -3.37 -18.00 2.11
CA GLY A 34 -2.70 -16.96 2.90
C GLY A 34 -3.63 -15.89 3.47
N TRP A 35 -4.95 -16.10 3.44
CA TRP A 35 -5.92 -15.13 3.96
C TRP A 35 -6.26 -15.49 5.40
N ARG A 36 -6.03 -14.54 6.33
CA ARG A 36 -6.20 -14.69 7.78
C ARG A 36 -7.07 -13.56 8.34
N VAL A 37 -8.26 -13.37 7.73
CA VAL A 37 -9.24 -12.39 8.24
C VAL A 37 -10.00 -13.05 9.38
N SER A 38 -9.59 -12.79 10.62
CA SER A 38 -10.25 -13.28 11.85
C SER A 38 -11.30 -12.25 12.32
N HIS A 39 -12.37 -12.72 12.95
CA HIS A 39 -13.38 -11.85 13.60
C HIS A 39 -12.77 -10.95 14.70
N SER A 40 -11.69 -11.36 15.34
CA SER A 40 -10.94 -10.53 16.30
C SER A 40 -10.30 -9.30 15.66
N SER A 41 -10.11 -9.28 14.33
CA SER A 41 -9.61 -8.14 13.57
C SER A 41 -10.59 -6.96 13.47
N TRP A 42 -11.82 -7.12 13.97
CA TRP A 42 -12.86 -6.09 13.87
C TRP A 42 -13.01 -5.23 15.14
N SER A 43 -12.03 -5.24 16.03
CA SER A 43 -12.03 -4.44 17.25
C SER A 43 -10.75 -3.66 17.46
N GLY A 44 -10.83 -2.54 18.16
CA GLY A 44 -9.69 -1.74 18.58
C GLY A 44 -8.82 -1.22 17.42
N PRO A 45 -7.48 -1.26 17.56
CA PRO A 45 -6.55 -0.74 16.56
C PRO A 45 -6.66 -1.45 15.20
N ALA A 46 -6.89 -2.77 15.19
CA ALA A 46 -7.02 -3.55 13.97
C ALA A 46 -8.23 -3.11 13.13
N ALA A 47 -9.38 -2.87 13.76
CA ALA A 47 -10.57 -2.35 13.09
C ALA A 47 -10.32 -0.96 12.48
N ARG A 48 -9.62 -0.08 13.21
CA ARG A 48 -9.27 1.26 12.70
C ARG A 48 -8.33 1.17 11.50
N ALA A 49 -7.27 0.37 11.58
CA ALA A 49 -6.35 0.16 10.48
C ALA A 49 -7.09 -0.37 9.24
N HIS A 50 -7.91 -1.41 9.44
CA HIS A 50 -8.71 -2.00 8.36
C HIS A 50 -9.66 -0.99 7.72
N GLY A 51 -10.41 -0.23 8.52
CA GLY A 51 -11.32 0.83 8.03
C GLY A 51 -10.59 1.88 7.20
N LEU A 52 -9.44 2.37 7.65
CA LEU A 52 -8.61 3.33 6.92
C LEU A 52 -8.11 2.75 5.60
N LEU A 53 -7.63 1.50 5.60
CA LEU A 53 -7.10 0.85 4.40
C LEU A 53 -8.19 0.54 3.37
N VAL A 54 -9.37 0.11 3.81
CA VAL A 54 -10.53 -0.10 2.92
C VAL A 54 -10.98 1.22 2.32
N MET A 55 -11.13 2.27 3.12
CA MET A 55 -11.51 3.59 2.61
C MET A 55 -10.46 4.14 1.63
N ALA A 56 -9.18 4.00 1.95
CA ALA A 56 -8.10 4.38 1.05
C ALA A 56 -8.17 3.63 -0.28
N GLY A 57 -8.44 2.33 -0.25
CA GLY A 57 -8.61 1.51 -1.45
C GLY A 57 -9.81 1.95 -2.30
N ILE A 58 -10.95 2.25 -1.68
CA ILE A 58 -12.14 2.77 -2.38
C ILE A 58 -11.82 4.10 -3.05
N LEU A 59 -11.20 5.04 -2.33
CA LEU A 59 -10.84 6.35 -2.86
C LEU A 59 -9.78 6.26 -3.96
N LEU A 60 -8.82 5.35 -3.82
CA LEU A 60 -7.80 5.12 -4.83
C LEU A 60 -8.40 4.64 -6.16
N CYS A 61 -9.43 3.80 -6.10
CA CYS A 61 -10.17 3.37 -7.29
C CYS A 61 -11.11 4.47 -7.82
N ALA A 62 -11.74 5.24 -6.93
CA ALA A 62 -12.67 6.31 -7.31
C ALA A 62 -11.98 7.51 -7.96
N ALA A 63 -10.76 7.85 -7.55
CA ALA A 63 -10.05 9.03 -8.02
C ALA A 63 -9.88 9.09 -9.56
N PRO A 64 -9.36 8.04 -10.24
CA PRO A 64 -9.24 8.07 -11.69
C PRO A 64 -10.60 7.98 -12.40
N LEU A 65 -11.58 7.27 -11.84
CA LEU A 65 -12.92 7.19 -12.40
C LEU A 65 -13.64 8.55 -12.37
N ALA A 66 -13.52 9.28 -11.25
CA ALA A 66 -14.03 10.63 -11.12
C ALA A 66 -13.37 11.59 -12.13
N ALA A 67 -12.04 11.50 -12.29
CA ALA A 67 -11.32 12.30 -13.27
C ALA A 67 -11.77 12.01 -14.73
N LEU A 68 -12.06 10.74 -15.06
CA LEU A 68 -12.63 10.35 -16.36
C LEU A 68 -14.03 10.91 -16.55
N ALA A 69 -14.90 10.83 -15.53
CA ALA A 69 -16.26 11.34 -15.62
C ALA A 69 -16.30 12.86 -15.83
N ILE A 70 -15.44 13.61 -15.14
CA ILE A 70 -15.40 15.07 -15.25
C ILE A 70 -14.81 15.51 -16.58
N SER A 71 -13.81 14.81 -17.12
CA SER A 71 -13.15 15.18 -18.39
C SER A 71 -14.08 15.08 -19.61
N GLY A 72 -15.23 14.44 -19.49
CA GLY A 72 -16.26 14.34 -20.53
C GLY A 72 -17.30 15.47 -20.51
N HIS A 73 -17.26 16.36 -19.50
CA HIS A 73 -18.24 17.46 -19.37
C HIS A 73 -17.53 18.81 -19.63
N PRO A 74 -18.18 19.76 -20.34
CA PRO A 74 -17.66 21.11 -20.44
C PRO A 74 -17.54 21.72 -19.05
N ALA A 75 -16.44 22.42 -18.79
CA ALA A 75 -16.19 23.10 -17.53
C ALA A 75 -17.35 24.05 -17.20
N GLN A 76 -18.18 23.72 -16.22
CA GLN A 76 -19.20 24.62 -15.69
C GLN A 76 -18.57 25.47 -14.61
N PRO A 77 -18.64 26.81 -14.69
CA PRO A 77 -18.29 27.69 -13.59
C PRO A 77 -19.20 27.36 -12.39
N GLY A 78 -18.65 26.86 -11.31
CA GLY A 78 -19.43 26.47 -10.12
C GLY A 78 -19.80 24.98 -10.03
N GLY A 79 -19.21 24.11 -10.85
CA GLY A 79 -19.44 22.66 -10.82
C GLY A 79 -19.12 22.03 -9.46
N VAL A 80 -20.00 21.16 -9.04
CA VAL A 80 -20.10 20.49 -7.75
C VAL A 80 -18.74 19.97 -7.27
N GLY A 81 -18.25 20.65 -6.29
CA GLY A 81 -17.18 20.56 -5.41
C GLY A 81 -16.35 19.29 -5.26
N GLY A 82 -15.08 19.51 -5.08
CA GLY A 82 -14.19 18.59 -4.36
C GLY A 82 -13.36 17.63 -5.20
N VAL A 83 -13.57 17.50 -6.50
CA VAL A 83 -12.70 16.72 -7.39
C VAL A 83 -11.95 17.62 -8.37
N GLU A 84 -11.71 18.86 -7.97
CA GLU A 84 -10.90 19.78 -8.77
C GLU A 84 -9.51 19.18 -8.99
N SER A 85 -9.03 19.25 -10.22
CA SER A 85 -7.68 18.85 -10.58
C SER A 85 -6.68 19.75 -9.84
N LEU A 86 -5.82 19.16 -9.02
CA LEU A 86 -4.66 19.82 -8.44
C LEU A 86 -3.49 19.88 -9.43
N ALA A 87 -3.74 19.51 -10.70
CA ALA A 87 -2.72 19.49 -11.74
C ALA A 87 -2.33 20.93 -12.10
N SER A 88 -1.02 21.16 -12.20
CA SER A 88 -0.48 22.42 -12.73
C SER A 88 -0.81 22.57 -14.21
N GLU A 89 -1.13 23.80 -14.63
CA GLU A 89 -1.27 24.16 -16.04
C GLU A 89 0.11 24.22 -16.75
N ASP A 90 1.21 24.29 -15.98
CA ASP A 90 2.56 24.22 -16.51
C ASP A 90 2.85 22.83 -17.12
N THR A 91 3.11 22.82 -18.41
CA THR A 91 3.41 21.62 -19.19
C THR A 91 4.62 20.85 -18.63
N THR A 92 5.63 21.54 -18.12
CA THR A 92 6.83 20.95 -17.54
C THR A 92 6.49 20.21 -16.24
N ALA A 93 5.81 20.89 -15.32
CA ALA A 93 5.35 20.30 -14.06
C ALA A 93 4.41 19.10 -14.31
N ALA A 94 3.54 19.23 -15.28
CA ALA A 94 2.65 18.13 -15.69
C ALA A 94 3.44 16.91 -16.22
N THR A 95 4.46 17.11 -17.05
CA THR A 95 5.32 16.03 -17.57
C THR A 95 6.12 15.36 -16.47
N VAL A 96 6.71 16.14 -15.57
CA VAL A 96 7.45 15.62 -14.41
C VAL A 96 6.53 14.79 -13.50
N SER A 97 5.33 15.29 -13.22
CA SER A 97 4.32 14.58 -12.42
C SER A 97 3.93 13.25 -13.06
N LEU A 98 3.72 13.21 -14.37
CA LEU A 98 3.43 11.98 -15.11
C LEU A 98 4.58 10.98 -15.01
N ALA A 99 5.80 11.40 -15.31
CA ALA A 99 6.97 10.54 -15.30
C ALA A 99 7.25 10.00 -13.89
N ALA A 100 7.22 10.85 -12.87
CA ALA A 100 7.41 10.47 -11.48
C ALA A 100 6.29 9.52 -11.01
N GLY A 101 5.04 9.79 -11.38
CA GLY A 101 3.89 8.95 -11.04
C GLY A 101 4.02 7.55 -11.64
N LEU A 102 4.38 7.42 -12.91
CA LEU A 102 4.61 6.13 -13.56
C LEU A 102 5.77 5.36 -12.92
N LEU A 103 6.89 6.05 -12.67
CA LEU A 103 8.07 5.44 -12.06
C LEU A 103 7.76 4.91 -10.65
N LEU A 104 7.11 5.72 -9.81
CA LEU A 104 6.76 5.34 -8.45
C LEU A 104 5.74 4.20 -8.42
N ALA A 105 4.73 4.21 -9.30
CA ALA A 105 3.76 3.13 -9.39
C ALA A 105 4.43 1.81 -9.82
N ALA A 106 5.33 1.85 -10.80
CA ALA A 106 6.07 0.69 -11.26
C ALA A 106 7.02 0.15 -10.19
N LEU A 107 7.84 1.01 -9.57
CA LEU A 107 8.76 0.63 -8.49
C LEU A 107 7.99 0.10 -7.27
N GLY A 108 6.91 0.77 -6.86
CA GLY A 108 6.08 0.34 -5.75
C GLY A 108 5.46 -1.05 -5.98
N THR A 109 4.99 -1.31 -7.20
CA THR A 109 4.51 -2.65 -7.59
C THR A 109 5.63 -3.68 -7.52
N GLY A 110 6.80 -3.37 -8.08
CA GLY A 110 7.96 -4.25 -8.07
C GLY A 110 8.43 -4.60 -6.66
N VAL A 111 8.59 -3.58 -5.79
CA VAL A 111 8.97 -3.76 -4.38
C VAL A 111 7.95 -4.63 -3.65
N THR A 112 6.65 -4.37 -3.83
CA THR A 112 5.57 -5.16 -3.23
C THR A 112 5.66 -6.62 -3.63
N VAL A 113 5.76 -6.91 -4.93
CA VAL A 113 5.82 -8.28 -5.45
C VAL A 113 7.08 -9.00 -4.98
N VAL A 114 8.26 -8.36 -5.08
CA VAL A 114 9.52 -8.96 -4.63
C VAL A 114 9.48 -9.27 -3.13
N ALA A 115 9.01 -8.33 -2.31
CA ALA A 115 8.89 -8.55 -0.87
C ALA A 115 7.94 -9.71 -0.54
N GLN A 116 6.79 -9.79 -1.20
CA GLN A 116 5.85 -10.91 -1.05
C GLN A 116 6.47 -12.25 -1.44
N LEU A 117 7.27 -12.29 -2.50
CA LEU A 117 7.97 -13.52 -2.91
C LEU A 117 9.03 -13.92 -1.88
N GLN A 118 9.76 -12.95 -1.30
CA GLN A 118 10.76 -13.19 -0.26
C GLN A 118 10.14 -13.72 1.04
N MET A 119 8.90 -13.33 1.38
CA MET A 119 8.17 -13.93 2.51
C MET A 119 7.86 -15.42 2.33
N GLY A 120 7.79 -15.90 1.10
CA GLY A 120 7.55 -17.32 0.83
C GLY A 120 6.30 -17.86 1.53
N ARG A 121 6.48 -18.91 2.35
CA ARG A 121 5.40 -19.53 3.13
C ARG A 121 4.85 -18.62 4.25
N SER A 122 5.64 -17.66 4.74
CA SER A 122 5.22 -16.74 5.80
C SER A 122 4.28 -15.62 5.30
N TRP A 123 4.07 -15.51 3.99
CA TRP A 123 3.19 -14.46 3.45
C TRP A 123 1.73 -14.68 3.85
N ARG A 124 1.10 -13.59 4.33
CA ARG A 124 -0.29 -13.54 4.80
C ARG A 124 -0.95 -12.21 4.42
N ILE A 125 -2.27 -12.24 4.24
CA ILE A 125 -3.14 -11.08 4.30
C ILE A 125 -3.96 -11.19 5.58
N GLY A 126 -3.77 -10.24 6.49
CA GLY A 126 -4.30 -10.29 7.84
C GLY A 126 -3.36 -11.00 8.82
N LEU A 127 -3.77 -11.05 10.06
CA LEU A 127 -3.01 -11.62 11.17
C LEU A 127 -3.87 -12.63 11.92
N ASP A 128 -3.33 -13.83 12.10
CA ASP A 128 -3.88 -14.83 13.00
C ASP A 128 -2.99 -14.88 14.25
N PRO A 129 -3.51 -14.50 15.43
CA PRO A 129 -2.73 -14.48 16.68
C PRO A 129 -2.20 -15.85 17.11
N THR A 130 -2.80 -16.93 16.62
CA THR A 130 -2.43 -18.30 16.98
C THR A 130 -1.35 -18.88 16.08
N GLU A 131 -1.12 -18.27 14.91
CA GLU A 131 -0.18 -18.75 13.90
C GLU A 131 1.23 -18.22 14.15
N ARG A 132 2.21 -19.11 14.24
CA ARG A 132 3.63 -18.77 14.38
C ARG A 132 4.34 -19.00 13.05
N THR A 133 4.59 -17.92 12.30
CA THR A 133 5.38 -17.98 11.07
C THR A 133 6.85 -17.67 11.36
N ALA A 134 7.75 -18.14 10.50
CA ALA A 134 9.16 -17.80 10.62
C ALA A 134 9.38 -16.28 10.39
N LEU A 135 10.25 -15.67 11.17
CA LEU A 135 10.65 -14.28 10.99
C LEU A 135 11.51 -14.16 9.73
N VAL A 136 11.06 -13.35 8.77
CA VAL A 136 11.79 -13.08 7.52
C VAL A 136 12.62 -11.82 7.70
N THR A 137 13.96 -11.95 7.61
CA THR A 137 14.90 -10.85 7.85
C THR A 137 15.88 -10.62 6.69
N GLY A 138 15.80 -11.43 5.62
CA GLY A 138 16.68 -11.36 4.45
C GLY A 138 16.13 -10.55 3.28
N GLY A 139 16.96 -10.26 2.30
CA GLY A 139 16.58 -9.51 1.10
C GLY A 139 16.11 -8.08 1.43
N LEU A 140 14.96 -7.65 0.93
CA LEU A 140 14.39 -6.32 1.25
C LEU A 140 14.14 -6.14 2.76
N PHE A 141 13.85 -7.24 3.47
CA PHE A 141 13.61 -7.22 4.92
C PHE A 141 14.89 -6.98 5.74
N SER A 142 16.07 -7.08 5.15
CA SER A 142 17.32 -6.73 5.86
C SER A 142 17.47 -5.22 6.07
N VAL A 143 16.84 -4.40 5.26
CA VAL A 143 16.93 -2.93 5.32
C VAL A 143 15.64 -2.25 5.74
N VAL A 144 14.48 -2.88 5.47
CA VAL A 144 13.15 -2.36 5.81
C VAL A 144 12.28 -3.48 6.39
N ARG A 145 11.63 -3.24 7.53
CA ARG A 145 10.79 -4.27 8.18
C ARG A 145 9.50 -4.56 7.44
N ASN A 146 8.95 -3.54 6.76
CA ASN A 146 7.66 -3.62 6.09
C ASN A 146 7.77 -3.25 4.59
N PRO A 147 8.61 -3.94 3.79
CA PRO A 147 8.85 -3.55 2.40
C PRO A 147 7.60 -3.68 1.51
N ILE A 148 6.66 -4.58 1.84
CA ILE A 148 5.37 -4.68 1.15
C ILE A 148 4.61 -3.36 1.30
N TYR A 149 4.51 -2.84 2.52
CA TYR A 149 3.80 -1.58 2.80
C TYR A 149 4.53 -0.36 2.25
N SER A 150 5.87 -0.39 2.24
CA SER A 150 6.66 0.64 1.55
C SER A 150 6.34 0.69 0.06
N GLY A 151 6.27 -0.47 -0.59
CA GLY A 151 5.88 -0.57 -2.00
C GLY A 151 4.44 -0.09 -2.24
N MET A 152 3.50 -0.46 -1.38
CA MET A 152 2.12 0.04 -1.44
C MET A 152 2.02 1.56 -1.29
N GLY A 153 2.79 2.15 -0.37
CA GLY A 153 2.87 3.61 -0.20
C GLY A 153 3.46 4.31 -1.42
N MET A 154 4.53 3.76 -2.00
CA MET A 154 5.12 4.26 -3.25
C MET A 154 4.11 4.19 -4.41
N PHE A 155 3.37 3.08 -4.53
CA PHE A 155 2.33 2.91 -5.53
C PHE A 155 1.22 3.96 -5.36
N ALA A 156 0.71 4.15 -4.14
CA ALA A 156 -0.33 5.13 -3.84
C ALA A 156 0.13 6.57 -4.13
N LEU A 157 1.38 6.91 -3.81
CA LEU A 157 1.98 8.20 -4.16
C LEU A 157 2.07 8.35 -5.69
N GLY A 158 2.49 7.31 -6.40
CA GLY A 158 2.50 7.29 -7.86
C GLY A 158 1.11 7.56 -8.45
N GLN A 159 0.07 6.93 -7.92
CA GLN A 159 -1.32 7.16 -8.32
C GLN A 159 -1.77 8.61 -8.08
N ALA A 160 -1.42 9.18 -6.92
CA ALA A 160 -1.74 10.57 -6.60
C ALA A 160 -1.06 11.58 -7.54
N LEU A 161 0.15 11.28 -8.03
CA LEU A 161 0.84 12.09 -9.02
C LEU A 161 0.26 11.92 -10.45
N LEU A 162 -0.25 10.73 -10.78
CA LEU A 162 -0.90 10.49 -12.08
C LEU A 162 -2.24 11.19 -12.18
N VAL A 163 -3.02 11.20 -11.12
CA VAL A 163 -4.35 11.80 -11.04
C VAL A 163 -4.42 12.70 -9.81
N PRO A 164 -3.79 13.89 -9.86
CA PRO A 164 -3.73 14.79 -8.70
C PRO A 164 -5.10 15.44 -8.47
N ASN A 165 -5.89 14.82 -7.61
CA ASN A 165 -7.17 15.32 -7.11
C ASN A 165 -7.34 15.02 -5.62
N LEU A 166 -8.37 15.61 -5.01
CA LEU A 166 -8.61 15.45 -3.57
C LEU A 166 -8.88 13.99 -3.16
N LEU A 167 -9.50 13.17 -4.01
CA LEU A 167 -9.76 11.76 -3.71
C LEU A 167 -8.45 10.97 -3.67
N ALA A 168 -7.55 11.21 -4.62
CA ALA A 168 -6.23 10.56 -4.63
C ALA A 168 -5.37 10.99 -3.45
N LEU A 169 -5.41 12.29 -3.08
CA LEU A 169 -4.72 12.79 -1.90
C LEU A 169 -5.28 12.17 -0.61
N ALA A 170 -6.61 12.12 -0.48
CA ALA A 170 -7.26 11.49 0.66
C ALA A 170 -6.93 9.99 0.74
N ALA A 171 -6.94 9.29 -0.40
CA ALA A 171 -6.53 7.88 -0.48
C ALA A 171 -5.11 7.66 0.02
N LEU A 172 -4.16 8.51 -0.41
CA LEU A 172 -2.77 8.46 0.04
C LEU A 172 -2.65 8.67 1.55
N VAL A 173 -3.26 9.74 2.09
CA VAL A 173 -3.19 10.08 3.52
C VAL A 173 -3.81 8.99 4.38
N LEU A 174 -5.02 8.54 4.04
CA LEU A 174 -5.71 7.49 4.79
C LEU A 174 -4.98 6.15 4.68
N GLY A 175 -4.42 5.83 3.51
CA GLY A 175 -3.63 4.64 3.30
C GLY A 175 -2.38 4.62 4.16
N LEU A 176 -1.58 5.70 4.16
CA LEU A 176 -0.38 5.81 4.99
C LEU A 176 -0.73 5.76 6.49
N ALA A 177 -1.78 6.45 6.92
CA ALA A 177 -2.26 6.39 8.30
C ALA A 177 -2.71 4.97 8.69
N GLY A 178 -3.43 4.28 7.81
CA GLY A 178 -3.87 2.92 8.02
C GLY A 178 -2.69 1.94 8.13
N LEU A 179 -1.68 2.06 7.27
CA LEU A 179 -0.46 1.25 7.34
C LEU A 179 0.31 1.50 8.64
N GLU A 180 0.41 2.76 9.06
CA GLU A 180 1.10 3.12 10.31
C GLU A 180 0.38 2.53 11.53
N VAL A 181 -0.95 2.62 11.59
CA VAL A 181 -1.75 2.00 12.66
C VAL A 181 -1.63 0.48 12.62
N GLN A 182 -1.70 -0.15 11.44
CA GLN A 182 -1.55 -1.59 11.26
C GLN A 182 -0.21 -2.08 11.81
N VAL A 183 0.88 -1.44 11.42
CA VAL A 183 2.21 -1.88 11.82
C VAL A 183 2.45 -1.63 13.31
N ARG A 184 2.23 -0.41 13.81
CA ARG A 184 2.58 -0.07 15.20
C ARG A 184 1.69 -0.71 16.24
N SER A 185 0.42 -0.85 15.93
CA SER A 185 -0.58 -1.26 16.93
C SER A 185 -1.03 -2.70 16.80
N VAL A 186 -0.69 -3.38 15.68
CA VAL A 186 -1.12 -4.75 15.43
C VAL A 186 0.08 -5.66 15.17
N GLU A 187 0.91 -5.36 14.15
CA GLU A 187 1.94 -6.30 13.71
C GLU A 187 3.19 -6.27 14.60
N GLU A 188 3.75 -5.10 14.91
CA GLU A 188 4.94 -5.00 15.76
C GLU A 188 4.73 -5.61 17.16
N PRO A 189 3.61 -5.35 17.88
CA PRO A 189 3.33 -6.01 19.15
C PRO A 189 3.24 -7.55 19.03
N HIS A 190 2.57 -8.05 17.98
CA HIS A 190 2.47 -9.48 17.72
C HIS A 190 3.84 -10.12 17.45
N LEU A 191 4.66 -9.49 16.59
CA LEU A 191 5.99 -9.99 16.25
C LEU A 191 6.94 -9.95 17.45
N LEU A 192 6.86 -8.92 18.29
CA LEU A 192 7.57 -8.83 19.56
C LEU A 192 7.17 -9.96 20.51
N HIS A 193 5.89 -10.23 20.66
CA HIS A 193 5.39 -11.32 21.49
C HIS A 193 5.82 -12.69 20.96
N THR A 194 5.80 -12.88 19.64
CA THR A 194 6.07 -14.18 19.02
C THR A 194 7.55 -14.49 18.91
N HIS A 195 8.41 -13.50 18.60
CA HIS A 195 9.83 -13.69 18.30
C HIS A 195 10.77 -13.06 19.33
N GLY A 196 10.28 -12.27 20.28
CA GLY A 196 11.03 -11.70 21.39
C GLY A 196 12.32 -10.97 20.97
N GLU A 197 13.46 -11.39 21.54
CA GLU A 197 14.77 -10.79 21.30
C GLU A 197 15.26 -10.91 19.85
N ALA A 198 14.87 -11.95 19.12
CA ALA A 198 15.22 -12.08 17.71
C ALA A 198 14.61 -10.94 16.90
N TYR A 199 13.34 -10.60 17.17
CA TYR A 199 12.69 -9.45 16.54
C TYR A 199 13.34 -8.14 16.96
N ARG A 200 13.63 -7.91 18.26
CA ARG A 200 14.28 -6.66 18.73
C ARG A 200 15.61 -6.40 18.05
N ARG A 201 16.50 -7.41 18.00
CA ARG A 201 17.82 -7.30 17.34
C ARG A 201 17.67 -6.93 15.86
N TRP A 202 16.78 -7.59 15.14
CA TRP A 202 16.56 -7.26 13.74
C TRP A 202 15.94 -5.87 13.58
N ALA A 203 14.94 -5.52 14.38
CA ALA A 203 14.23 -4.26 14.29
C ALA A 203 15.07 -3.04 14.70
N SER A 204 16.20 -3.24 15.41
CA SER A 204 17.15 -2.17 15.70
C SER A 204 18.02 -1.81 14.48
N THR A 205 18.18 -2.72 13.52
CA THR A 205 19.01 -2.52 12.31
C THR A 205 18.20 -2.15 11.07
N ALA A 206 16.95 -2.63 10.98
CA ALA A 206 16.06 -2.39 9.84
C ALA A 206 15.09 -1.23 10.12
N GLY A 207 14.93 -0.32 9.15
CA GLY A 207 13.96 0.76 9.24
C GLY A 207 12.51 0.24 9.19
N ARG A 208 11.51 1.04 9.62
CA ARG A 208 10.12 0.58 9.61
C ARG A 208 9.54 0.50 8.20
N PHE A 209 9.55 1.61 7.46
CA PHE A 209 9.06 1.73 6.07
C PHE A 209 10.12 2.26 5.13
N VAL A 210 11.12 2.95 5.65
CA VAL A 210 12.22 3.54 4.89
C VAL A 210 13.53 3.08 5.52
N PRO A 211 14.56 2.73 4.73
CA PRO A 211 15.86 2.33 5.25
C PRO A 211 16.40 3.35 6.26
N GLY A 212 16.87 2.87 7.41
CA GLY A 212 17.45 3.70 8.46
C GLY A 212 16.47 4.53 9.30
N LEU A 213 15.16 4.58 8.96
CA LEU A 213 14.17 5.35 9.69
C LEU A 213 13.22 4.44 10.51
N GLY A 214 12.99 4.84 11.78
CA GLY A 214 12.04 4.15 12.66
C GLY A 214 12.54 2.82 13.22
N GLY A 215 13.85 2.62 13.35
CA GLY A 215 14.43 1.50 14.09
C GLY A 215 13.91 1.46 15.53
N LEU A 216 13.72 0.26 16.09
CA LEU A 216 13.45 0.14 17.53
C LEU A 216 14.74 0.46 18.28
N ARG A 217 14.66 1.43 19.19
CA ARG A 217 15.78 1.69 20.12
C ARG A 217 15.83 0.53 21.11
N SER A 218 17.03 -0.01 21.29
CA SER A 218 17.36 -0.99 22.32
C SER A 218 17.12 -0.42 23.72
#